data_752a6a685c5b8e4d3d642b97b711dbb6
#
_entry.id   752a6a685c5b8e4d3d642b97b711dbb6
#
_cell.length_a   1.000
_cell.length_b   1.000
_cell.length_c   1.000
_cell.angle_alpha   90.00
_cell.angle_beta   90.00
_cell.angle_gamma   90.00
#
_symmetry.space_group_name_H-M   'P 1'
#
loop_
_entity.id
_entity.type
_entity.pdbx_description
1 polymer ?
#
loop_
_entity_poly.entity_id
_entity_poly.type
_entity_poly.pdbx_seq_one_letter_code
_entity_poly.pdbx_strand_id
1 'polypeptide(L)'
;MTLLDQFDFPALRELLGKLGADGWLLYDFHGINPAATRVLGIRGMGTRRFFVLLPRDGKPVAIAHRIELASFDGFPGEVRPYAAWRELHDQLRALVGGKTVAMEISPADAVPYLDRVPHGVVELIEGFGAKVVSSGTLITRFAARWSPSELEGHARAAEAIAEIARTTLRWGGSELARGAEVRETAMQSRVMEAFGRAGLVTDHPPIVGFQANAANPHYEPRAGSDRRLAAGDVMLLDLWAGVALGTVFADQTWMAFAGREPSTEVRGAWDVVRRARDAAVVLLRDRWKRKEPVTGADLDDATRGVIRAAGFGDYFPHRTGHSIDRDLHGSGPHLDNFETADERALIPGVGFSIEPGIYLPGRFGIRSEINVYLRESGPQVTPKQPQQDLLLV
;
A
#
# COMPACT_ATOMS: atom_id res chain seq x y z
N MET A 1 15.81 -4.07 21.17
CA MET A 1 15.34 -2.78 20.65
C MET A 1 14.36 -2.26 21.66
N THR A 2 14.60 -1.09 22.23
CA THR A 2 13.69 -0.44 23.19
C THR A 2 12.50 0.17 22.44
N LEU A 3 11.35 0.30 23.11
CA LEU A 3 10.17 0.95 22.54
C LEU A 3 10.52 2.40 22.15
N LEU A 4 10.00 2.88 21.02
CA LEU A 4 10.29 4.20 20.46
C LEU A 4 11.80 4.45 20.21
N ASP A 5 12.60 3.37 20.07
CA ASP A 5 14.01 3.49 19.74
C ASP A 5 14.18 4.25 18.42
N GLN A 6 15.05 5.28 18.42
CA GLN A 6 15.28 6.18 17.29
C GLN A 6 14.02 6.94 16.79
N PHE A 7 12.96 7.05 17.61
CA PHE A 7 11.78 7.83 17.24
C PHE A 7 12.10 9.34 17.14
N ASP A 8 11.69 9.95 16.04
CA ASP A 8 11.99 11.36 15.74
C ASP A 8 11.01 12.31 16.45
N PHE A 9 11.21 12.52 17.76
CA PHE A 9 10.40 13.44 18.57
C PHE A 9 10.41 14.90 18.07
N PRO A 10 11.52 15.46 17.55
CA PRO A 10 11.52 16.77 16.89
C PRO A 10 10.53 16.87 15.75
N ALA A 11 10.52 15.90 14.81
CA ALA A 11 9.55 15.86 13.72
C ALA A 11 8.11 15.70 14.20
N LEU A 12 7.88 14.89 15.25
CA LEU A 12 6.55 14.76 15.86
C LEU A 12 6.05 16.12 16.37
N ARG A 13 6.89 16.83 17.12
CA ARG A 13 6.54 18.16 17.68
C ARG A 13 6.17 19.16 16.59
N GLU A 14 6.94 19.19 15.51
CA GLU A 14 6.66 20.05 14.36
C GLU A 14 5.30 19.72 13.72
N LEU A 15 5.04 18.43 13.46
CA LEU A 15 3.79 18.00 12.81
C LEU A 15 2.57 18.21 13.72
N LEU A 16 2.68 17.93 15.02
CA LEU A 16 1.61 18.21 15.97
C LEU A 16 1.31 19.73 16.05
N GLY A 17 2.36 20.57 15.97
CA GLY A 17 2.19 22.02 15.88
C GLY A 17 1.40 22.44 14.63
N LYS A 18 1.70 21.86 13.47
CA LYS A 18 0.96 22.11 12.22
C LYS A 18 -0.49 21.62 12.27
N LEU A 19 -0.75 20.51 12.98
CA LEU A 19 -2.09 19.97 13.18
C LEU A 19 -2.89 20.73 14.26
N GLY A 20 -2.26 21.62 15.04
CA GLY A 20 -2.88 22.25 16.22
C GLY A 20 -3.21 21.23 17.31
N ALA A 21 -2.49 20.11 17.36
CA ALA A 21 -2.70 19.04 18.31
C ALA A 21 -1.70 19.10 19.48
N ASP A 22 -2.16 18.74 20.67
CA ASP A 22 -1.35 18.67 21.89
C ASP A 22 -0.59 17.37 22.02
N GLY A 23 -1.03 16.34 21.27
CA GLY A 23 -0.36 15.04 21.24
C GLY A 23 -0.99 14.06 20.26
N TRP A 24 -0.28 12.95 20.04
CA TRP A 24 -0.75 11.79 19.28
C TRP A 24 -1.15 10.70 20.25
N LEU A 25 -2.46 10.38 20.34
CA LEU A 25 -3.00 9.33 21.18
C LEU A 25 -3.15 8.03 20.38
N LEU A 26 -2.16 7.18 20.47
CA LEU A 26 -2.17 5.84 19.92
C LEU A 26 -3.03 4.90 20.76
N TYR A 27 -3.84 4.10 20.10
CA TYR A 27 -4.70 3.09 20.71
C TYR A 27 -4.56 1.77 19.99
N ASP A 28 -4.55 0.66 20.73
CA ASP A 28 -4.78 -0.65 20.15
C ASP A 28 -5.55 -1.58 21.09
N PHE A 29 -6.23 -2.53 20.48
CA PHE A 29 -6.89 -3.67 21.10
C PHE A 29 -6.90 -4.82 20.12
N HIS A 30 -6.28 -5.93 20.46
CA HIS A 30 -6.19 -7.13 19.60
C HIS A 30 -5.52 -6.90 18.22
N GLY A 31 -4.65 -5.92 18.07
CA GLY A 31 -3.95 -5.64 16.81
C GLY A 31 -4.81 -4.98 15.73
N ILE A 32 -5.95 -4.35 16.10
CA ILE A 32 -6.80 -3.64 15.14
C ILE A 32 -6.16 -2.36 14.60
N ASN A 33 -5.14 -1.85 15.30
CA ASN A 33 -4.36 -0.69 14.88
C ASN A 33 -2.87 -1.05 14.72
N PRO A 34 -2.49 -1.69 13.60
CA PRO A 34 -1.10 -2.07 13.37
C PRO A 34 -0.14 -0.86 13.29
N ALA A 35 -0.65 0.33 12.96
CA ALA A 35 0.16 1.54 12.96
C ALA A 35 0.63 1.90 14.38
N ALA A 36 -0.23 1.79 15.40
CA ALA A 36 0.13 2.05 16.78
C ALA A 36 1.23 1.10 17.28
N THR A 37 1.08 -0.21 17.06
CA THR A 37 2.08 -1.21 17.47
C THR A 37 3.40 -1.03 16.72
N ARG A 38 3.35 -0.67 15.44
CA ARG A 38 4.49 -0.42 14.57
C ARG A 38 5.30 0.82 15.03
N VAL A 39 4.61 1.93 15.27
CA VAL A 39 5.21 3.18 15.75
C VAL A 39 5.87 3.00 17.12
N LEU A 40 5.21 2.29 18.01
CA LEU A 40 5.73 2.03 19.36
C LEU A 40 6.83 0.97 19.39
N GLY A 41 6.92 0.11 18.38
CA GLY A 41 7.82 -1.05 18.37
C GLY A 41 7.33 -2.20 19.25
N ILE A 42 6.04 -2.24 19.60
CA ILE A 42 5.42 -3.32 20.38
C ILE A 42 5.33 -4.57 19.51
N ARG A 43 5.73 -5.72 20.10
CA ARG A 43 5.69 -7.03 19.45
C ARG A 43 4.84 -7.99 20.26
N GLY A 44 4.26 -8.97 19.57
CA GLY A 44 3.41 -9.97 20.20
C GLY A 44 1.93 -9.59 20.21
N MET A 45 1.12 -10.47 20.79
CA MET A 45 -0.33 -10.33 20.83
C MET A 45 -0.75 -9.61 22.11
N GLY A 46 -1.40 -8.45 21.96
CA GLY A 46 -2.09 -7.78 23.05
C GLY A 46 -3.54 -8.27 23.14
N THR A 47 -4.01 -8.59 24.34
CA THR A 47 -5.39 -9.03 24.60
C THR A 47 -6.19 -7.99 25.36
N ARG A 48 -5.55 -6.88 25.71
CA ARG A 48 -6.14 -5.76 26.46
C ARG A 48 -5.84 -4.45 25.76
N ARG A 49 -6.72 -3.48 26.00
CA ARG A 49 -6.53 -2.12 25.45
C ARG A 49 -5.31 -1.47 26.08
N PHE A 50 -4.56 -0.78 25.22
CA PHE A 50 -3.60 0.21 25.70
C PHE A 50 -3.84 1.56 25.02
N PHE A 51 -3.38 2.62 25.68
CA PHE A 51 -3.33 3.97 25.13
C PHE A 51 -1.95 4.55 25.37
N VAL A 52 -1.36 5.17 24.36
CA VAL A 52 -0.07 5.86 24.52
C VAL A 52 -0.21 7.26 23.96
N LEU A 53 -0.06 8.26 24.81
CA LEU A 53 0.03 9.65 24.39
C LEU A 53 1.51 9.97 24.11
N LEU A 54 1.78 10.35 22.88
CA LEU A 54 3.03 11.00 22.47
C LEU A 54 2.76 12.51 22.43
N PRO A 55 3.10 13.26 23.50
CA PRO A 55 2.71 14.67 23.59
C PRO A 55 3.61 15.53 22.70
N ARG A 56 3.10 16.71 22.31
CA ARG A 56 3.91 17.73 21.65
C ARG A 56 5.03 18.21 22.58
N ASP A 57 4.71 18.41 23.86
CA ASP A 57 5.65 18.84 24.87
C ASP A 57 5.59 17.89 26.08
N GLY A 58 6.76 17.47 26.55
CA GLY A 58 6.87 16.56 27.70
C GLY A 58 7.28 15.14 27.33
N LYS A 59 7.08 14.21 28.27
CA LYS A 59 7.42 12.80 28.09
C LYS A 59 6.19 12.00 27.65
N PRO A 60 6.39 10.93 26.88
CA PRO A 60 5.33 9.98 26.55
C PRO A 60 4.68 9.38 27.81
N VAL A 61 3.39 9.06 27.71
CA VAL A 61 2.63 8.40 28.76
C VAL A 61 1.87 7.21 28.18
N ALA A 62 2.12 6.02 28.71
CA ALA A 62 1.39 4.80 28.38
C ALA A 62 0.42 4.44 29.48
N ILE A 63 -0.82 4.07 29.13
CA ILE A 63 -1.82 3.47 30.02
C ILE A 63 -2.00 2.03 29.53
N ALA A 64 -1.56 1.06 30.34
CA ALA A 64 -1.52 -0.34 29.97
C ALA A 64 -2.14 -1.24 31.06
N HIS A 65 -2.75 -2.35 30.63
CA HIS A 65 -3.32 -3.29 31.59
C HIS A 65 -2.23 -4.02 32.37
N ARG A 66 -2.45 -4.26 33.68
CA ARG A 66 -1.47 -4.85 34.60
C ARG A 66 -0.88 -6.17 34.13
N ILE A 67 -1.63 -7.00 33.39
CA ILE A 67 -1.13 -8.28 32.88
C ILE A 67 -0.27 -8.16 31.63
N GLU A 68 -0.19 -6.99 31.00
CA GLU A 68 0.55 -6.75 29.75
C GLU A 68 1.65 -5.69 29.91
N LEU A 69 2.03 -5.35 31.14
CA LEU A 69 3.06 -4.33 31.41
C LEU A 69 4.43 -4.69 30.81
N ALA A 70 4.74 -5.98 30.71
CA ALA A 70 5.99 -6.44 30.10
C ALA A 70 6.14 -5.98 28.64
N SER A 71 5.03 -5.74 27.92
CA SER A 71 5.07 -5.19 26.57
C SER A 71 5.57 -3.74 26.51
N PHE A 72 5.64 -3.07 27.67
CA PHE A 72 6.11 -1.70 27.82
C PHE A 72 7.47 -1.61 28.52
N ASP A 73 8.19 -2.73 28.67
CA ASP A 73 9.54 -2.73 29.21
C ASP A 73 10.48 -1.88 28.33
N GLY A 74 11.18 -0.93 28.96
CA GLY A 74 12.03 0.01 28.24
C GLY A 74 11.31 1.18 27.57
N PHE A 75 10.03 1.39 27.84
CA PHE A 75 9.29 2.57 27.36
C PHE A 75 9.93 3.87 27.89
N PRO A 76 10.19 4.88 27.04
CA PRO A 76 10.98 6.06 27.45
C PRO A 76 10.15 7.13 28.19
N GLY A 77 9.04 6.75 28.80
CA GLY A 77 8.10 7.66 29.47
C GLY A 77 7.50 7.06 30.72
N GLU A 78 6.35 7.60 31.14
CA GLU A 78 5.57 7.10 32.27
C GLU A 78 4.69 5.94 31.83
N VAL A 79 4.66 4.84 32.59
CA VAL A 79 3.71 3.73 32.39
C VAL A 79 2.74 3.71 33.55
N ARG A 80 1.47 3.88 33.26
CA ARG A 80 0.35 3.88 34.22
C ARG A 80 -0.43 2.55 34.11
N PRO A 81 -0.30 1.66 35.11
CA PRO A 81 -1.05 0.41 35.10
C PRO A 81 -2.52 0.63 35.41
N TYR A 82 -3.39 -0.17 34.77
CA TYR A 82 -4.80 -0.29 35.14
C TYR A 82 -5.23 -1.75 35.19
N ALA A 83 -6.31 -2.06 35.94
CA ALA A 83 -6.99 -3.34 35.92
C ALA A 83 -8.50 -3.18 35.63
N ALA A 84 -9.16 -2.24 36.32
CA ALA A 84 -10.56 -1.97 36.18
C ALA A 84 -10.84 -0.89 35.13
N TRP A 85 -12.00 -0.99 34.44
CA TRP A 85 -12.39 0.01 33.46
C TRP A 85 -12.53 1.43 34.05
N ARG A 86 -12.93 1.54 35.32
CA ARG A 86 -13.01 2.85 36.00
C ARG A 86 -11.63 3.48 36.15
N GLU A 87 -10.61 2.70 36.56
CA GLU A 87 -9.22 3.17 36.62
C GLU A 87 -8.72 3.66 35.27
N LEU A 88 -9.02 2.91 34.21
CA LEU A 88 -8.68 3.32 32.83
C LEU A 88 -9.35 4.65 32.46
N HIS A 89 -10.65 4.80 32.71
CA HIS A 89 -11.40 6.01 32.38
C HIS A 89 -10.90 7.23 33.16
N ASP A 90 -10.60 7.08 34.46
CA ASP A 90 -10.08 8.18 35.27
C ASP A 90 -8.70 8.63 34.80
N GLN A 91 -7.82 7.67 34.46
CA GLN A 91 -6.49 7.98 33.92
C GLN A 91 -6.58 8.64 32.54
N LEU A 92 -7.46 8.16 31.65
CA LEU A 92 -7.68 8.78 30.34
C LEU A 92 -8.21 10.19 30.47
N ARG A 93 -9.25 10.42 31.32
CA ARG A 93 -9.80 11.75 31.56
C ARG A 93 -8.73 12.73 32.05
N ALA A 94 -7.88 12.29 32.96
CA ALA A 94 -6.77 13.11 33.47
C ALA A 94 -5.70 13.38 32.40
N LEU A 95 -5.52 12.43 31.45
CA LEU A 95 -4.46 12.53 30.41
C LEU A 95 -4.89 13.42 29.25
N VAL A 96 -6.15 13.32 28.78
CA VAL A 96 -6.61 13.97 27.52
C VAL A 96 -7.59 15.12 27.74
N GLY A 97 -8.15 15.31 28.92
CA GLY A 97 -9.16 16.34 29.19
C GLY A 97 -8.69 17.73 28.75
N GLY A 98 -9.51 18.41 27.96
CA GLY A 98 -9.24 19.75 27.44
C GLY A 98 -8.17 19.84 26.35
N LYS A 99 -7.67 18.70 25.84
CA LYS A 99 -6.63 18.66 24.79
C LYS A 99 -7.20 18.35 23.43
N THR A 100 -6.49 18.77 22.39
CA THR A 100 -6.67 18.26 21.03
C THR A 100 -5.69 17.11 20.80
N VAL A 101 -6.21 15.92 20.51
CA VAL A 101 -5.38 14.72 20.28
C VAL A 101 -5.58 14.19 18.87
N ALA A 102 -4.48 13.84 18.19
CA ALA A 102 -4.53 13.14 16.92
C ALA A 102 -4.75 11.64 17.20
N MET A 103 -5.62 10.99 16.43
CA MET A 103 -5.88 9.55 16.48
C MET A 103 -6.09 9.01 15.06
N GLU A 104 -6.01 7.70 14.89
CA GLU A 104 -6.20 7.01 13.61
C GLU A 104 -7.69 6.94 13.27
N ILE A 105 -8.20 8.06 12.81
CA ILE A 105 -9.58 8.23 12.32
C ILE A 105 -9.59 8.81 10.91
N SER A 106 -10.64 8.49 10.16
CA SER A 106 -10.90 9.03 8.82
C SER A 106 -12.16 9.89 8.84
N PRO A 107 -12.05 11.23 9.05
CA PRO A 107 -13.22 12.12 9.04
C PRO A 107 -13.99 12.00 7.72
N ALA A 108 -15.31 11.83 7.81
CA ALA A 108 -16.21 11.63 6.67
C ALA A 108 -15.81 10.42 5.78
N ASP A 109 -15.07 9.45 6.34
CA ASP A 109 -14.57 8.27 5.63
C ASP A 109 -13.73 8.59 4.38
N ALA A 110 -13.07 9.75 4.37
CA ALA A 110 -12.30 10.24 3.21
C ALA A 110 -11.15 9.29 2.83
N VAL A 111 -10.50 8.64 3.82
CA VAL A 111 -9.44 7.65 3.62
C VAL A 111 -9.63 6.48 4.58
N PRO A 112 -10.42 5.45 4.23
CA PRO A 112 -10.78 4.33 5.12
C PRO A 112 -9.59 3.60 5.73
N TYR A 113 -8.44 3.60 5.06
CA TYR A 113 -7.18 3.00 5.56
C TYR A 113 -6.68 3.63 6.87
N LEU A 114 -7.11 4.85 7.19
CA LEU A 114 -6.75 5.54 8.43
C LEU A 114 -7.72 5.27 9.58
N ASP A 115 -8.89 4.69 9.31
CA ASP A 115 -9.93 4.47 10.33
C ASP A 115 -9.65 3.18 11.12
N ARG A 116 -8.79 3.30 12.14
CA ARG A 116 -8.33 2.18 12.97
C ARG A 116 -8.77 2.28 14.42
N VAL A 117 -9.35 3.41 14.83
CA VAL A 117 -9.87 3.60 16.19
C VAL A 117 -11.38 3.46 16.18
N PRO A 118 -11.96 2.47 16.89
CA PRO A 118 -13.40 2.27 16.94
C PRO A 118 -14.13 3.51 17.40
N HIS A 119 -15.28 3.81 16.80
CA HIS A 119 -16.12 4.97 17.12
C HIS A 119 -16.38 5.12 18.62
N GLY A 120 -16.72 4.04 19.35
CA GLY A 120 -16.92 4.09 20.79
C GLY A 120 -15.69 4.49 21.62
N VAL A 121 -14.48 4.33 21.06
CA VAL A 121 -13.26 4.85 21.70
C VAL A 121 -13.14 6.34 21.44
N VAL A 122 -13.48 6.81 20.25
CA VAL A 122 -13.52 8.26 19.93
C VAL A 122 -14.53 8.95 20.82
N GLU A 123 -15.77 8.45 20.92
CA GLU A 123 -16.82 8.97 21.82
C GLU A 123 -16.35 9.04 23.29
N LEU A 124 -15.64 8.01 23.74
CA LEU A 124 -15.11 7.98 25.11
C LEU A 124 -14.07 9.11 25.32
N ILE A 125 -13.15 9.31 24.39
CA ILE A 125 -12.12 10.34 24.47
C ILE A 125 -12.72 11.73 24.40
N GLU A 126 -13.68 11.97 23.50
CA GLU A 126 -14.42 13.23 23.39
C GLU A 126 -15.30 13.48 24.62
N GLY A 127 -15.91 12.43 25.18
CA GLY A 127 -16.67 12.50 26.44
C GLY A 127 -15.81 12.88 27.65
N PHE A 128 -14.51 12.79 27.57
CA PHE A 128 -13.57 13.33 28.56
C PHE A 128 -13.17 14.79 28.31
N GLY A 129 -13.76 15.44 27.30
CA GLY A 129 -13.51 16.84 26.94
C GLY A 129 -12.34 17.05 26.02
N ALA A 130 -11.83 16.00 25.37
CA ALA A 130 -10.83 16.13 24.33
C ALA A 130 -11.49 16.46 22.97
N LYS A 131 -10.71 17.09 22.08
CA LYS A 131 -11.02 17.17 20.64
C LYS A 131 -10.17 16.13 19.90
N VAL A 132 -10.80 15.28 19.08
CA VAL A 132 -10.09 14.30 18.26
C VAL A 132 -9.92 14.83 16.85
N VAL A 133 -8.70 14.69 16.28
CA VAL A 133 -8.37 15.03 14.89
C VAL A 133 -7.64 13.87 14.23
N SER A 134 -7.65 13.80 12.89
CA SER A 134 -6.97 12.73 12.16
C SER A 134 -5.45 12.78 12.31
N SER A 135 -4.84 11.61 12.50
CA SER A 135 -3.39 11.42 12.53
C SER A 135 -2.77 11.13 11.15
N GLY A 136 -3.50 11.28 10.05
CA GLY A 136 -3.08 10.84 8.71
C GLY A 136 -1.68 11.27 8.28
N THR A 137 -1.29 12.53 8.57
CA THR A 137 0.08 13.03 8.35
C THR A 137 1.13 12.37 9.23
N LEU A 138 0.77 12.04 10.47
CA LEU A 138 1.65 11.33 11.41
C LEU A 138 1.85 9.89 10.95
N ILE A 139 0.80 9.20 10.53
CA ILE A 139 0.86 7.87 9.93
C ILE A 139 1.79 7.88 8.71
N THR A 140 1.61 8.81 7.80
CA THR A 140 2.48 8.95 6.63
C THR A 140 3.95 9.08 7.02
N ARG A 141 4.26 9.88 8.05
CA ARG A 141 5.63 10.17 8.47
C ARG A 141 6.28 9.06 9.30
N PHE A 142 5.52 8.40 10.18
CA PHE A 142 6.06 7.52 11.22
C PHE A 142 5.73 6.03 11.02
N ALA A 143 4.66 5.71 10.29
CA ALA A 143 4.25 4.32 10.06
C ALA A 143 4.50 3.83 8.63
N ALA A 144 4.27 4.68 7.62
CA ALA A 144 4.31 4.27 6.21
C ALA A 144 5.69 4.37 5.54
N ARG A 145 6.66 5.01 6.18
CA ARG A 145 8.02 5.14 5.60
C ARG A 145 8.79 3.82 5.70
N TRP A 146 9.50 3.52 4.64
CA TRP A 146 10.38 2.37 4.58
C TRP A 146 11.72 2.66 5.25
N SER A 147 12.23 1.69 5.97
CA SER A 147 13.62 1.68 6.42
C SER A 147 14.60 1.39 5.26
N PRO A 148 15.90 1.68 5.42
CA PRO A 148 16.90 1.32 4.40
C PRO A 148 16.91 -0.16 4.03
N SER A 149 16.73 -1.05 5.02
CA SER A 149 16.68 -2.50 4.80
C SER A 149 15.42 -2.95 4.07
N GLU A 150 14.28 -2.31 4.32
CA GLU A 150 13.03 -2.57 3.58
C GLU A 150 13.14 -2.11 2.13
N LEU A 151 13.74 -0.94 1.88
CA LEU A 151 14.00 -0.48 0.52
C LEU A 151 14.91 -1.44 -0.26
N GLU A 152 15.97 -1.95 0.38
CA GLU A 152 16.87 -2.92 -0.23
C GLU A 152 16.15 -4.24 -0.53
N GLY A 153 15.35 -4.75 0.43
CA GLY A 153 14.54 -5.94 0.27
C GLY A 153 13.54 -5.80 -0.87
N HIS A 154 12.81 -4.69 -0.92
CA HIS A 154 11.88 -4.35 -2.00
C HIS A 154 12.59 -4.29 -3.37
N ALA A 155 13.71 -3.57 -3.47
CA ALA A 155 14.45 -3.44 -4.74
C ALA A 155 14.91 -4.80 -5.27
N ARG A 156 15.36 -5.71 -4.40
CA ARG A 156 15.72 -7.09 -4.77
C ARG A 156 14.51 -7.89 -5.23
N ALA A 157 13.41 -7.82 -4.49
CA ALA A 157 12.16 -8.49 -4.85
C ALA A 157 11.62 -7.97 -6.18
N ALA A 158 11.63 -6.65 -6.43
CA ALA A 158 11.12 -6.03 -7.64
C ALA A 158 11.83 -6.52 -8.92
N GLU A 159 13.15 -6.68 -8.89
CA GLU A 159 13.89 -7.24 -10.04
C GLU A 159 13.60 -8.73 -10.24
N ALA A 160 13.48 -9.48 -9.13
CA ALA A 160 13.20 -10.91 -9.19
C ALA A 160 11.80 -11.20 -9.73
N ILE A 161 10.75 -10.50 -9.25
CA ILE A 161 9.38 -10.71 -9.75
C ILE A 161 9.25 -10.27 -11.22
N ALA A 162 9.94 -9.20 -11.64
CA ALA A 162 9.98 -8.79 -13.04
C ALA A 162 10.56 -9.88 -13.95
N GLU A 163 11.62 -10.56 -13.53
CA GLU A 163 12.20 -11.67 -14.29
C GLU A 163 11.29 -12.90 -14.29
N ILE A 164 10.68 -13.22 -13.15
CA ILE A 164 9.70 -14.30 -13.01
C ILE A 164 8.50 -14.06 -13.93
N ALA A 165 7.98 -12.83 -13.98
CA ALA A 165 6.88 -12.48 -14.88
C ALA A 165 7.25 -12.68 -16.33
N ARG A 166 8.37 -12.11 -16.78
CA ARG A 166 8.84 -12.24 -18.18
C ARG A 166 9.06 -13.69 -18.59
N THR A 167 9.70 -14.48 -17.75
CA THR A 167 9.99 -15.89 -18.04
C THR A 167 8.75 -16.75 -18.04
N THR A 168 7.78 -16.47 -17.15
CA THR A 168 6.52 -17.21 -17.08
C THR A 168 5.64 -16.91 -18.30
N LEU A 169 5.52 -15.64 -18.70
CA LEU A 169 4.75 -15.26 -19.88
C LEU A 169 5.34 -15.86 -21.16
N ARG A 170 6.66 -15.81 -21.32
CA ARG A 170 7.35 -16.46 -22.47
C ARG A 170 7.19 -17.98 -22.47
N TRP A 171 7.23 -18.60 -21.30
CA TRP A 171 6.98 -20.04 -21.18
C TRP A 171 5.58 -20.39 -21.69
N GLY A 172 4.53 -19.64 -21.24
CA GLY A 172 3.16 -19.87 -21.70
C GLY A 172 3.03 -19.81 -23.22
N GLY A 173 3.61 -18.79 -23.86
CA GLY A 173 3.61 -18.68 -25.32
C GLY A 173 4.40 -19.80 -26.02
N SER A 174 5.55 -20.20 -25.44
CA SER A 174 6.34 -21.30 -25.98
C SER A 174 5.63 -22.65 -25.92
N GLU A 175 4.94 -22.93 -24.82
CA GLU A 175 4.13 -24.16 -24.69
C GLU A 175 2.94 -24.16 -25.65
N LEU A 176 2.25 -23.01 -25.78
CA LEU A 176 1.18 -22.84 -26.77
C LEU A 176 1.67 -23.12 -28.20
N ALA A 177 2.85 -22.59 -28.58
CA ALA A 177 3.46 -22.80 -29.89
C ALA A 177 3.82 -24.27 -30.16
N ARG A 178 4.06 -25.06 -29.09
CA ARG A 178 4.28 -26.53 -29.19
C ARG A 178 2.96 -27.33 -29.21
N GLY A 179 1.82 -26.67 -29.14
CA GLY A 179 0.51 -27.31 -29.08
C GLY A 179 0.13 -27.84 -27.71
N ALA A 180 0.87 -27.47 -26.66
CA ALA A 180 0.53 -27.85 -25.29
C ALA A 180 -0.65 -27.03 -24.75
N GLU A 181 -1.41 -27.65 -23.86
CA GLU A 181 -2.45 -26.95 -23.11
C GLU A 181 -1.83 -26.14 -21.97
N VAL A 182 -2.00 -24.82 -22.01
CA VAL A 182 -1.60 -23.91 -20.93
C VAL A 182 -2.84 -23.32 -20.29
N ARG A 183 -2.96 -23.45 -18.98
CA ARG A 183 -4.06 -22.87 -18.17
C ARG A 183 -3.54 -21.79 -17.24
N GLU A 184 -4.45 -20.88 -16.84
CA GLU A 184 -4.16 -19.81 -15.91
C GLU A 184 -3.60 -20.35 -14.57
N THR A 185 -4.18 -21.43 -14.05
CA THR A 185 -3.70 -22.09 -12.82
C THR A 185 -2.31 -22.73 -12.98
N ALA A 186 -1.97 -23.22 -14.17
CA ALA A 186 -0.63 -23.75 -14.42
C ALA A 186 0.43 -22.64 -14.42
N MET A 187 0.09 -21.46 -14.97
CA MET A 187 0.99 -20.30 -14.90
C MET A 187 1.10 -19.76 -13.46
N GLN A 188 -0.01 -19.72 -12.72
CA GLN A 188 0.00 -19.32 -11.31
C GLN A 188 0.92 -20.23 -10.48
N SER A 189 0.79 -21.55 -10.62
CA SER A 189 1.63 -22.54 -9.93
C SER A 189 3.11 -22.35 -10.27
N ARG A 190 3.42 -22.08 -11.56
CA ARG A 190 4.79 -21.82 -12.01
C ARG A 190 5.40 -20.58 -11.34
N VAL A 191 4.61 -19.50 -11.17
CA VAL A 191 5.07 -18.30 -10.46
C VAL A 191 5.35 -18.64 -9.00
N MET A 192 4.44 -19.36 -8.31
CA MET A 192 4.63 -19.75 -6.91
C MET A 192 5.90 -20.59 -6.70
N GLU A 193 6.16 -21.55 -7.60
CA GLU A 193 7.41 -22.31 -7.58
C GLU A 193 8.64 -21.42 -7.81
N ALA A 194 8.54 -20.44 -8.72
CA ALA A 194 9.62 -19.51 -9.00
C ALA A 194 9.90 -18.58 -7.80
N PHE A 195 8.87 -18.13 -7.07
CA PHE A 195 9.04 -17.41 -5.81
C PHE A 195 9.83 -18.24 -4.80
N GLY A 196 9.45 -19.50 -4.60
CA GLY A 196 10.19 -20.39 -3.69
C GLY A 196 11.65 -20.56 -4.07
N ARG A 197 11.96 -20.74 -5.37
CA ARG A 197 13.35 -20.83 -5.88
C ARG A 197 14.14 -19.54 -5.71
N ALA A 198 13.46 -18.38 -5.78
CA ALA A 198 14.07 -17.07 -5.58
C ALA A 198 14.21 -16.66 -4.11
N GLY A 199 13.72 -17.48 -3.17
CA GLY A 199 13.66 -17.14 -1.75
C GLY A 199 12.71 -15.98 -1.44
N LEU A 200 11.66 -15.83 -2.24
CA LEU A 200 10.60 -14.85 -2.04
C LEU A 200 9.36 -15.51 -1.44
N VAL A 201 8.59 -14.70 -0.73
CA VAL A 201 7.31 -15.09 -0.14
C VAL A 201 6.22 -14.12 -0.59
N THR A 202 5.00 -14.62 -0.66
CA THR A 202 3.78 -13.83 -0.86
C THR A 202 2.72 -14.29 0.14
N ASP A 203 1.75 -13.45 0.42
CA ASP A 203 0.59 -13.76 1.27
C ASP A 203 -0.59 -14.29 0.46
N HIS A 204 -0.57 -14.13 -0.86
CA HIS A 204 -1.62 -14.60 -1.76
C HIS A 204 -1.04 -15.02 -3.12
N PRO A 205 -1.59 -16.07 -3.78
CA PRO A 205 -1.18 -16.45 -5.13
C PRO A 205 -1.39 -15.30 -6.15
N PRO A 206 -0.53 -15.20 -7.19
CA PRO A 206 -0.64 -14.14 -8.20
C PRO A 206 -1.92 -14.26 -9.02
N ILE A 207 -2.37 -13.13 -9.57
CA ILE A 207 -3.47 -13.09 -10.53
C ILE A 207 -2.92 -13.45 -11.91
N VAL A 208 -3.55 -14.42 -12.57
CA VAL A 208 -3.29 -14.78 -13.97
C VAL A 208 -4.60 -14.76 -14.71
N GLY A 209 -4.74 -13.88 -15.68
CA GLY A 209 -5.96 -13.76 -16.49
C GLY A 209 -5.64 -13.78 -17.99
N PHE A 210 -6.37 -14.63 -18.74
CA PHE A 210 -6.28 -14.64 -20.19
C PHE A 210 -7.52 -14.00 -20.79
N GLN A 211 -7.33 -13.15 -21.78
CA GLN A 211 -8.38 -12.53 -22.59
C GLN A 211 -9.51 -11.94 -21.73
N ALA A 212 -10.72 -12.49 -21.77
CA ALA A 212 -11.87 -11.98 -21.03
C ALA A 212 -11.68 -12.00 -19.49
N ASN A 213 -10.92 -12.96 -18.96
CA ASN A 213 -10.62 -13.02 -17.53
C ASN A 213 -9.69 -11.88 -17.08
N ALA A 214 -8.79 -11.41 -17.96
CA ALA A 214 -7.96 -10.23 -17.70
C ALA A 214 -8.79 -8.93 -17.56
N ALA A 215 -10.05 -8.92 -18.00
CA ALA A 215 -10.95 -7.77 -17.82
C ALA A 215 -11.54 -7.67 -16.40
N ASN A 216 -11.28 -8.63 -15.52
CA ASN A 216 -11.60 -8.54 -14.10
C ASN A 216 -10.31 -8.26 -13.31
N PRO A 217 -10.15 -7.05 -12.74
CA PRO A 217 -8.93 -6.68 -11.99
C PRO A 217 -8.59 -7.63 -10.83
N HIS A 218 -9.58 -8.23 -10.20
CA HIS A 218 -9.46 -9.16 -9.07
C HIS A 218 -9.81 -10.60 -9.47
N TYR A 219 -9.41 -11.00 -10.69
CA TYR A 219 -9.63 -12.36 -11.15
C TYR A 219 -8.73 -13.35 -10.44
N GLU A 220 -9.33 -14.39 -9.87
CA GLU A 220 -8.60 -15.52 -9.28
C GLU A 220 -8.82 -16.77 -10.12
N PRO A 221 -7.77 -17.34 -10.76
CA PRO A 221 -7.93 -18.58 -11.49
C PRO A 221 -8.24 -19.75 -10.54
N ARG A 222 -9.24 -20.57 -10.90
CA ARG A 222 -9.63 -21.76 -10.12
C ARG A 222 -9.67 -22.98 -11.01
N ALA A 223 -9.09 -24.08 -10.54
CA ALA A 223 -9.08 -25.34 -11.27
C ALA A 223 -10.50 -25.74 -11.70
N GLY A 224 -10.65 -26.11 -12.96
CA GLY A 224 -11.92 -26.49 -13.56
C GLY A 224 -12.77 -25.34 -14.11
N SER A 225 -12.49 -24.09 -13.77
CA SER A 225 -13.15 -22.90 -14.34
C SER A 225 -12.16 -21.91 -14.97
N ASP A 226 -10.87 -22.16 -14.85
CA ASP A 226 -9.79 -21.38 -15.43
C ASP A 226 -9.74 -21.52 -16.95
N ARG A 227 -9.30 -20.45 -17.63
CA ARG A 227 -9.23 -20.40 -19.09
C ARG A 227 -7.97 -21.11 -19.59
N ARG A 228 -8.08 -21.70 -20.79
CA ARG A 228 -6.95 -22.17 -21.61
C ARG A 228 -6.44 -21.01 -22.44
N LEU A 229 -5.12 -20.89 -22.54
CA LEU A 229 -4.46 -19.95 -23.45
C LEU A 229 -4.73 -20.34 -24.89
N ALA A 230 -5.11 -19.37 -25.70
CA ALA A 230 -5.29 -19.52 -27.14
C ALA A 230 -4.45 -18.50 -27.91
N ALA A 231 -4.10 -18.82 -29.16
CA ALA A 231 -3.45 -17.83 -30.03
C ALA A 231 -4.35 -16.61 -30.22
N GLY A 232 -3.80 -15.43 -30.05
CA GLY A 232 -4.52 -14.16 -30.07
C GLY A 232 -5.04 -13.68 -28.71
N ASP A 233 -4.84 -14.43 -27.63
CA ASP A 233 -5.21 -13.99 -26.29
C ASP A 233 -4.24 -12.95 -25.73
N VAL A 234 -4.78 -11.98 -25.01
CA VAL A 234 -4.04 -11.13 -24.06
C VAL A 234 -3.79 -11.94 -22.79
N MET A 235 -2.59 -11.82 -22.23
CA MET A 235 -2.20 -12.45 -20.98
C MET A 235 -1.85 -11.36 -19.96
N LEU A 236 -2.53 -11.34 -18.82
CA LEU A 236 -2.25 -10.50 -17.67
C LEU A 236 -1.65 -11.36 -16.56
N LEU A 237 -0.54 -10.92 -16.03
CA LEU A 237 0.10 -11.51 -14.84
C LEU A 237 0.39 -10.40 -13.83
N ASP A 238 -0.33 -10.42 -12.72
CA ASP A 238 -0.16 -9.53 -11.60
C ASP A 238 0.38 -10.31 -10.40
N LEU A 239 1.51 -9.87 -9.87
CA LEU A 239 2.27 -10.63 -8.90
C LEU A 239 2.99 -9.73 -7.89
N TRP A 240 2.87 -10.10 -6.62
CA TRP A 240 3.54 -9.41 -5.52
C TRP A 240 4.28 -10.39 -4.63
N ALA A 241 5.45 -9.99 -4.16
CA ALA A 241 6.25 -10.78 -3.24
C ALA A 241 7.30 -9.92 -2.53
N GLY A 242 7.77 -10.43 -1.41
CA GLY A 242 8.83 -9.83 -0.61
C GLY A 242 9.83 -10.86 -0.09
N VAL A 243 10.82 -10.38 0.64
CA VAL A 243 11.89 -11.23 1.21
C VAL A 243 11.44 -11.98 2.46
N ALA A 244 10.37 -11.52 3.12
CA ALA A 244 9.72 -12.17 4.26
C ALA A 244 8.32 -11.57 4.44
N LEU A 245 7.40 -12.31 5.07
CA LEU A 245 6.10 -11.77 5.47
C LEU A 245 6.27 -10.61 6.46
N GLY A 246 5.41 -9.60 6.36
CA GLY A 246 5.48 -8.38 7.19
C GLY A 246 6.63 -7.45 6.81
N THR A 247 7.25 -7.63 5.64
CA THR A 247 8.18 -6.69 5.01
C THR A 247 7.52 -6.00 3.82
N VAL A 248 8.20 -5.00 3.27
CA VAL A 248 7.71 -4.28 2.09
C VAL A 248 7.80 -5.16 0.85
N PHE A 249 6.66 -5.47 0.23
CA PHE A 249 6.59 -6.25 -1.00
C PHE A 249 6.85 -5.39 -2.23
N ALA A 250 7.32 -6.02 -3.29
CA ALA A 250 7.22 -5.47 -4.64
C ALA A 250 5.93 -5.99 -5.28
N ASP A 251 5.29 -5.16 -6.10
CA ASP A 251 4.00 -5.39 -6.73
C ASP A 251 4.03 -4.94 -8.19
N GLN A 252 3.71 -5.83 -9.13
CA GLN A 252 3.86 -5.53 -10.55
C GLN A 252 2.85 -6.30 -11.40
N THR A 253 2.29 -5.63 -12.38
CA THR A 253 1.52 -6.25 -13.46
C THR A 253 2.31 -6.23 -14.76
N TRP A 254 2.41 -7.39 -15.40
CA TRP A 254 3.04 -7.61 -16.68
C TRP A 254 2.05 -8.18 -17.70
N MET A 255 2.19 -7.74 -18.96
CA MET A 255 1.29 -8.12 -20.03
C MET A 255 2.02 -8.83 -21.17
N ALA A 256 1.34 -9.81 -21.77
CA ALA A 256 1.79 -10.42 -23.02
C ALA A 256 0.61 -10.61 -23.99
N PHE A 257 0.95 -10.86 -25.23
CA PHE A 257 0.02 -11.28 -26.27
C PHE A 257 0.49 -12.59 -26.88
N ALA A 258 -0.37 -13.58 -26.91
CA ALA A 258 -0.08 -14.90 -27.45
C ALA A 258 -0.14 -14.87 -28.98
N GLY A 259 0.92 -14.37 -29.60
CA GLY A 259 1.03 -14.20 -31.05
C GLY A 259 1.98 -13.07 -31.44
N ARG A 260 2.12 -12.84 -32.74
CA ARG A 260 3.06 -11.83 -33.27
C ARG A 260 2.42 -10.47 -33.54
N GLU A 261 1.12 -10.42 -33.80
CA GLU A 261 0.42 -9.21 -34.24
C GLU A 261 -0.85 -8.98 -33.43
N PRO A 262 -0.75 -8.22 -32.32
CA PRO A 262 -1.93 -7.76 -31.58
C PRO A 262 -2.84 -6.90 -32.48
N SER A 263 -4.13 -7.00 -32.29
CA SER A 263 -5.09 -6.12 -32.96
C SER A 263 -4.78 -4.65 -32.69
N THR A 264 -5.21 -3.76 -33.57
CA THR A 264 -5.08 -2.30 -33.40
C THR A 264 -5.66 -1.84 -32.05
N GLU A 265 -6.74 -2.47 -31.62
CA GLU A 265 -7.40 -2.15 -30.35
C GLU A 265 -6.55 -2.56 -29.13
N VAL A 266 -5.98 -3.77 -29.11
CA VAL A 266 -5.09 -4.24 -28.04
C VAL A 266 -3.85 -3.36 -27.95
N ARG A 267 -3.24 -3.04 -29.11
CA ARG A 267 -2.08 -2.11 -29.16
C ARG A 267 -2.45 -0.73 -28.65
N GLY A 268 -3.60 -0.19 -29.11
CA GLY A 268 -4.09 1.12 -28.69
C GLY A 268 -4.34 1.20 -27.19
N ALA A 269 -4.99 0.18 -26.60
CA ALA A 269 -5.21 0.11 -25.16
C ALA A 269 -3.90 0.02 -24.37
N TRP A 270 -2.95 -0.81 -24.84
CA TRP A 270 -1.61 -0.88 -24.23
C TRP A 270 -0.89 0.47 -24.23
N ASP A 271 -0.86 1.15 -25.39
CA ASP A 271 -0.20 2.45 -25.52
C ASP A 271 -0.83 3.52 -24.61
N VAL A 272 -2.16 3.48 -24.45
CA VAL A 272 -2.87 4.40 -23.55
C VAL A 272 -2.50 4.12 -22.09
N VAL A 273 -2.57 2.87 -21.64
CA VAL A 273 -2.24 2.47 -20.28
C VAL A 273 -0.79 2.80 -19.94
N ARG A 274 0.16 2.47 -20.83
CA ARG A 274 1.57 2.81 -20.64
C ARG A 274 1.78 4.32 -20.53
N ARG A 275 1.18 5.13 -21.41
CA ARG A 275 1.27 6.60 -21.34
C ARG A 275 0.63 7.16 -20.07
N ALA A 276 -0.46 6.57 -19.59
CA ALA A 276 -1.12 6.96 -18.35
C ALA A 276 -0.21 6.69 -17.14
N ARG A 277 0.41 5.50 -17.05
CA ARG A 277 1.40 5.16 -16.05
C ARG A 277 2.58 6.14 -16.07
N ASP A 278 3.14 6.39 -17.25
CA ASP A 278 4.30 7.26 -17.41
C ASP A 278 3.95 8.73 -17.11
N ALA A 279 2.72 9.18 -17.34
CA ALA A 279 2.28 10.54 -17.02
C ALA A 279 2.34 10.84 -15.51
N ALA A 280 1.95 9.88 -14.65
CA ALA A 280 2.11 10.01 -13.21
C ALA A 280 3.58 10.18 -12.82
N VAL A 281 4.48 9.37 -13.38
CA VAL A 281 5.92 9.45 -13.12
C VAL A 281 6.51 10.78 -13.58
N VAL A 282 6.10 11.29 -14.74
CA VAL A 282 6.55 12.58 -15.28
C VAL A 282 6.10 13.70 -14.37
N LEU A 283 4.82 13.79 -14.02
CA LEU A 283 4.29 14.81 -13.11
C LEU A 283 5.01 14.79 -11.76
N LEU A 284 5.20 13.60 -11.18
CA LEU A 284 5.90 13.45 -9.90
C LEU A 284 7.34 13.97 -9.97
N ARG A 285 8.09 13.62 -11.03
CA ARG A 285 9.46 14.08 -11.24
C ARG A 285 9.53 15.60 -11.41
N ASP A 286 8.60 16.17 -12.15
CA ASP A 286 8.54 17.61 -12.41
C ASP A 286 8.24 18.40 -11.14
N ARG A 287 7.25 17.97 -10.35
CA ARG A 287 6.92 18.59 -9.06
C ARG A 287 8.09 18.47 -8.09
N TRP A 288 8.71 17.27 -8.01
CA TRP A 288 9.87 17.04 -7.14
C TRP A 288 11.05 17.94 -7.49
N LYS A 289 11.38 18.05 -8.77
CA LYS A 289 12.45 18.94 -9.25
C LYS A 289 12.20 20.41 -8.91
N ARG A 290 10.94 20.85 -8.95
CA ARG A 290 10.53 22.21 -8.60
C ARG A 290 10.33 22.41 -7.09
N LYS A 291 10.47 21.34 -6.27
CA LYS A 291 10.17 21.33 -4.84
C LYS A 291 8.73 21.76 -4.53
N GLU A 292 7.81 21.44 -5.40
CA GLU A 292 6.39 21.66 -5.24
C GLU A 292 5.76 20.46 -4.55
N PRO A 293 4.81 20.64 -3.61
CA PRO A 293 4.09 19.54 -3.01
C PRO A 293 3.30 18.79 -4.08
N VAL A 294 3.17 17.49 -3.89
CA VAL A 294 2.38 16.59 -4.74
C VAL A 294 1.63 15.62 -3.87
N THR A 295 0.38 15.39 -4.20
CA THR A 295 -0.49 14.41 -3.54
C THR A 295 -0.69 13.18 -4.43
N GLY A 296 -1.20 12.10 -3.85
CA GLY A 296 -1.62 10.95 -4.63
C GLY A 296 -2.76 11.30 -5.60
N ALA A 297 -3.67 12.15 -5.17
CA ALA A 297 -4.78 12.66 -6.00
C ALA A 297 -4.29 13.37 -7.27
N ASP A 298 -3.23 14.21 -7.19
CA ASP A 298 -2.63 14.85 -8.37
C ASP A 298 -2.15 13.82 -9.40
N LEU A 299 -1.59 12.68 -8.93
CA LEU A 299 -1.10 11.62 -9.80
C LEU A 299 -2.23 10.78 -10.40
N ASP A 300 -3.29 10.53 -9.62
CA ASP A 300 -4.50 9.85 -10.13
C ASP A 300 -5.16 10.68 -11.21
N ASP A 301 -5.34 11.99 -11.00
CA ASP A 301 -5.94 12.89 -11.98
C ASP A 301 -5.13 12.95 -13.28
N ALA A 302 -3.81 13.00 -13.19
CA ALA A 302 -2.93 13.01 -14.37
C ALA A 302 -3.04 11.70 -15.17
N THR A 303 -3.02 10.56 -14.49
CA THR A 303 -3.16 9.22 -15.07
C THR A 303 -4.52 9.04 -15.71
N ARG A 304 -5.58 9.33 -14.96
CA ARG A 304 -6.99 9.22 -15.38
C ARG A 304 -7.31 10.16 -16.53
N GLY A 305 -6.69 11.35 -16.55
CA GLY A 305 -6.79 12.31 -17.64
C GLY A 305 -6.35 11.74 -18.99
N VAL A 306 -5.25 10.97 -19.04
CA VAL A 306 -4.78 10.29 -20.26
C VAL A 306 -5.77 9.25 -20.75
N ILE A 307 -6.30 8.43 -19.83
CA ILE A 307 -7.26 7.35 -20.16
C ILE A 307 -8.59 7.94 -20.64
N ARG A 308 -9.10 8.99 -19.98
CA ARG A 308 -10.33 9.70 -20.38
C ARG A 308 -10.19 10.36 -21.76
N ALA A 309 -9.06 11.03 -22.02
CA ALA A 309 -8.80 11.65 -23.31
C ALA A 309 -8.74 10.66 -24.48
N ALA A 310 -8.41 9.39 -24.19
CA ALA A 310 -8.42 8.31 -25.16
C ALA A 310 -9.79 7.61 -25.32
N GLY A 311 -10.83 8.06 -24.60
CA GLY A 311 -12.19 7.50 -24.67
C GLY A 311 -12.42 6.25 -23.82
N PHE A 312 -11.50 5.91 -22.89
CA PHE A 312 -11.60 4.73 -22.04
C PHE A 312 -11.94 5.05 -20.56
N GLY A 313 -12.43 6.27 -20.26
CA GLY A 313 -12.68 6.71 -18.89
C GLY A 313 -13.54 5.74 -18.07
N ASP A 314 -14.62 5.22 -18.67
CA ASP A 314 -15.56 4.30 -18.01
C ASP A 314 -15.00 2.87 -17.81
N TYR A 315 -13.85 2.58 -18.40
CA TYR A 315 -13.18 1.30 -18.35
C TYR A 315 -11.96 1.29 -17.40
N PHE A 316 -11.79 2.34 -16.61
CA PHE A 316 -10.79 2.43 -15.55
C PHE A 316 -11.48 2.63 -14.19
N PRO A 317 -11.97 1.55 -13.55
CA PRO A 317 -12.89 1.61 -12.42
C PRO A 317 -12.22 1.63 -11.04
N HIS A 318 -10.89 1.72 -10.95
CA HIS A 318 -10.15 1.76 -9.68
C HIS A 318 -9.17 2.93 -9.62
N ARG A 319 -8.65 3.25 -8.43
CA ARG A 319 -7.59 4.24 -8.22
C ARG A 319 -6.34 3.93 -9.05
N THR A 320 -5.50 4.92 -9.27
CA THR A 320 -4.25 4.76 -10.02
C THR A 320 -3.21 3.92 -9.29
N GLY A 321 -3.27 3.86 -7.97
CA GLY A 321 -2.33 3.06 -7.20
C GLY A 321 -2.53 3.20 -5.69
N HIS A 322 -1.81 2.40 -4.94
CA HIS A 322 -1.92 2.35 -3.49
C HIS A 322 -0.56 2.53 -2.81
N SER A 323 -0.58 3.03 -1.57
CA SER A 323 0.59 2.98 -0.71
C SER A 323 1.03 1.54 -0.51
N ILE A 324 2.33 1.34 -0.49
CA ILE A 324 2.96 0.06 -0.12
C ILE A 324 3.79 0.32 1.13
N ASP A 325 3.53 -0.43 2.19
CA ASP A 325 4.39 -0.50 3.36
C ASP A 325 4.57 -1.97 3.78
N ARG A 326 4.49 -2.32 5.05
CA ARG A 326 4.52 -3.73 5.50
C ARG A 326 3.22 -4.47 5.23
N ASP A 327 2.18 -3.71 4.88
CA ASP A 327 0.96 -4.21 4.26
C ASP A 327 1.01 -3.86 2.76
N LEU A 328 0.57 -4.76 1.88
CA LEU A 328 0.58 -4.54 0.44
C LEU A 328 -0.23 -3.28 0.08
N HIS A 329 -1.42 -3.15 0.63
CA HIS A 329 -2.20 -1.92 0.63
C HIS A 329 -1.93 -1.16 1.93
N GLY A 330 -0.87 -0.36 1.93
CA GLY A 330 -0.33 0.30 3.12
C GLY A 330 -1.17 1.45 3.65
N SER A 331 -0.69 2.04 4.74
CA SER A 331 -1.34 3.16 5.44
C SER A 331 -0.89 4.55 4.98
N GLY A 332 0.10 4.62 4.11
CA GLY A 332 0.57 5.87 3.50
C GLY A 332 -0.40 6.44 2.47
N PRO A 333 -0.02 7.55 1.80
CA PRO A 333 -0.86 8.16 0.77
C PRO A 333 -1.10 7.22 -0.42
N HIS A 334 -2.37 7.08 -0.81
CA HIS A 334 -2.76 6.39 -2.05
C HIS A 334 -2.78 7.36 -3.23
N LEU A 335 -2.62 6.82 -4.44
CA LEU A 335 -2.82 7.59 -5.67
C LEU A 335 -4.30 7.49 -6.04
N ASP A 336 -5.11 8.29 -5.36
CA ASP A 336 -6.56 8.14 -5.38
C ASP A 336 -7.28 9.50 -5.26
N ASN A 337 -8.07 9.83 -6.26
CA ASN A 337 -9.05 10.90 -6.30
C ASN A 337 -10.35 10.37 -6.94
N PHE A 338 -10.58 9.06 -6.83
CA PHE A 338 -11.68 8.39 -7.48
C PHE A 338 -12.50 7.51 -6.51
N GLU A 339 -11.85 6.58 -5.82
CA GLU A 339 -12.50 5.73 -4.81
C GLU A 339 -12.54 6.45 -3.45
N THR A 340 -11.49 7.22 -3.15
CA THR A 340 -11.34 7.98 -1.91
C THR A 340 -10.78 9.37 -2.19
N ALA A 341 -10.82 10.27 -1.20
CA ALA A 341 -10.26 11.62 -1.30
C ALA A 341 -8.95 11.71 -0.50
N ASP A 342 -7.87 11.10 -1.00
CA ASP A 342 -6.57 11.13 -0.30
C ASP A 342 -5.72 12.34 -0.71
N GLU A 343 -5.86 13.42 0.05
CA GLU A 343 -5.11 14.67 -0.15
C GLU A 343 -3.77 14.71 0.59
N ARG A 344 -3.33 13.60 1.18
CA ARG A 344 -2.04 13.56 1.90
C ARG A 344 -0.88 13.73 0.94
N ALA A 345 0.10 14.52 1.37
CA ALA A 345 1.30 14.76 0.58
C ALA A 345 2.17 13.49 0.49
N LEU A 346 2.71 13.25 -0.69
CA LEU A 346 3.77 12.27 -0.92
C LEU A 346 5.09 12.84 -0.39
N ILE A 347 5.71 12.16 0.56
CA ILE A 347 6.94 12.61 1.24
C ILE A 347 8.09 11.62 1.03
N PRO A 348 9.36 12.06 1.23
CA PRO A 348 10.50 11.15 1.19
C PRO A 348 10.33 9.98 2.16
N GLY A 349 10.64 8.79 1.67
CA GLY A 349 10.58 7.54 2.43
C GLY A 349 9.33 6.71 2.23
N VAL A 350 8.27 7.23 1.59
CA VAL A 350 7.10 6.43 1.24
C VAL A 350 7.27 5.71 -0.09
N GLY A 351 6.58 4.58 -0.26
CA GLY A 351 6.49 3.85 -1.51
C GLY A 351 5.04 3.53 -1.88
N PHE A 352 4.78 3.38 -3.17
CA PHE A 352 3.44 3.14 -3.72
C PHE A 352 3.49 2.48 -5.09
N SER A 353 2.37 1.88 -5.52
CA SER A 353 2.17 1.41 -6.89
C SER A 353 1.71 2.54 -7.83
N ILE A 354 1.94 2.36 -9.13
CA ILE A 354 1.30 3.10 -10.23
C ILE A 354 0.83 2.05 -11.23
N GLU A 355 -0.47 1.82 -11.30
CA GLU A 355 -1.07 0.63 -11.93
C GLU A 355 -2.33 0.92 -12.77
N PRO A 356 -2.34 1.92 -13.65
CA PRO A 356 -3.51 2.17 -14.46
C PRO A 356 -3.89 0.96 -15.31
N GLY A 357 -5.21 0.79 -15.54
CA GLY A 357 -5.75 -0.28 -16.36
C GLY A 357 -6.93 0.16 -17.23
N ILE A 358 -7.18 -0.59 -18.30
CA ILE A 358 -8.38 -0.52 -19.13
C ILE A 358 -8.97 -1.93 -19.18
N TYR A 359 -10.20 -2.07 -18.74
CA TYR A 359 -10.87 -3.36 -18.62
C TYR A 359 -12.14 -3.36 -19.47
N LEU A 360 -12.15 -4.14 -20.56
CA LEU A 360 -13.28 -4.25 -21.49
C LEU A 360 -14.04 -5.54 -21.20
N PRO A 361 -15.16 -5.50 -20.47
CA PRO A 361 -15.86 -6.71 -20.00
C PRO A 361 -16.18 -7.69 -21.13
N GLY A 362 -15.89 -8.98 -20.89
CA GLY A 362 -16.10 -10.04 -21.87
C GLY A 362 -15.11 -10.05 -23.03
N ARG A 363 -14.15 -9.12 -23.07
CA ARG A 363 -13.19 -8.96 -24.15
C ARG A 363 -11.77 -9.16 -23.67
N PHE A 364 -11.14 -8.15 -23.08
CA PHE A 364 -9.80 -8.22 -22.50
C PHE A 364 -9.57 -7.09 -21.49
N GLY A 365 -8.56 -7.26 -20.64
CA GLY A 365 -8.04 -6.22 -19.77
C GLY A 365 -6.56 -5.97 -20.01
N ILE A 366 -6.15 -4.72 -19.87
CA ILE A 366 -4.76 -4.27 -19.93
C ILE A 366 -4.47 -3.48 -18.66
N ARG A 367 -3.42 -3.86 -17.92
CA ARG A 367 -2.85 -3.09 -16.79
C ARG A 367 -1.34 -3.04 -16.94
N SER A 368 -0.72 -1.97 -16.51
CA SER A 368 0.73 -1.88 -16.42
C SER A 368 1.09 -1.28 -15.10
N GLU A 369 1.90 -1.98 -14.33
CA GLU A 369 2.20 -1.60 -12.96
C GLU A 369 3.68 -1.56 -12.68
N ILE A 370 4.05 -0.53 -11.91
CA ILE A 370 5.38 -0.27 -11.38
C ILE A 370 5.26 0.19 -9.93
N ASN A 371 6.35 0.08 -9.18
CA ASN A 371 6.42 0.73 -7.87
C ASN A 371 7.32 1.95 -7.90
N VAL A 372 7.04 2.89 -7.02
CA VAL A 372 7.84 4.09 -6.82
C VAL A 372 8.16 4.25 -5.34
N TYR A 373 9.43 4.48 -5.04
CA TYR A 373 9.89 4.90 -3.73
C TYR A 373 10.41 6.34 -3.80
N LEU A 374 10.02 7.19 -2.86
CA LEU A 374 10.46 8.58 -2.83
C LEU A 374 11.74 8.73 -2.00
N ARG A 375 12.87 8.94 -2.69
CA ARG A 375 14.12 9.38 -2.06
C ARG A 375 14.12 10.90 -1.88
N GLU A 376 14.96 11.41 -0.98
CA GLU A 376 15.24 12.85 -0.91
C GLU A 376 15.72 13.41 -2.28
N SER A 377 16.45 12.61 -3.04
CA SER A 377 16.94 12.97 -4.38
C SER A 377 15.90 12.88 -5.50
N GLY A 378 14.73 12.32 -5.24
CA GLY A 378 13.64 12.15 -6.20
C GLY A 378 13.07 10.75 -6.28
N PRO A 379 12.07 10.53 -7.14
CA PRO A 379 11.38 9.25 -7.28
C PRO A 379 12.29 8.19 -7.92
N GLN A 380 12.38 7.05 -7.26
CA GLN A 380 13.02 5.83 -7.75
C GLN A 380 11.94 4.85 -8.19
N VAL A 381 11.93 4.52 -9.49
CA VAL A 381 11.02 3.52 -10.07
C VAL A 381 11.63 2.12 -9.97
N THR A 382 10.81 1.14 -9.66
CA THR A 382 11.12 -0.30 -9.74
C THR A 382 10.03 -1.04 -10.53
N PRO A 383 10.40 -2.07 -11.34
CA PRO A 383 11.76 -2.53 -11.60
C PRO A 383 12.57 -1.47 -12.38
N LYS A 384 13.89 -1.64 -12.46
CA LYS A 384 14.76 -0.72 -13.22
C LYS A 384 14.40 -0.62 -14.70
N GLN A 385 13.84 -1.69 -15.25
CA GLN A 385 13.35 -1.77 -16.61
C GLN A 385 11.84 -2.08 -16.59
N PRO A 386 10.98 -1.07 -16.39
CA PRO A 386 9.54 -1.26 -16.49
C PRO A 386 9.14 -1.66 -17.89
N GLN A 387 8.05 -2.39 -18.01
CA GLN A 387 7.57 -2.85 -19.32
C GLN A 387 7.24 -1.66 -20.23
N GLN A 388 7.89 -1.59 -21.39
CA GLN A 388 7.66 -0.56 -22.40
C GLN A 388 6.76 -1.05 -23.53
N ASP A 389 6.94 -2.29 -23.93
CA ASP A 389 6.19 -2.90 -25.02
C ASP A 389 5.43 -4.13 -24.53
N LEU A 390 4.29 -4.40 -25.15
CA LEU A 390 3.56 -5.65 -24.94
C LEU A 390 4.45 -6.83 -25.35
N LEU A 391 4.68 -7.79 -24.47
CA LEU A 391 5.47 -8.97 -24.80
C LEU A 391 4.72 -9.80 -25.85
N LEU A 392 5.36 -10.07 -26.98
CA LEU A 392 4.86 -10.97 -28.02
C LEU A 392 5.43 -12.38 -27.79
N VAL A 393 4.58 -13.35 -27.55
CA VAL A 393 4.96 -14.71 -27.15
C VAL A 393 4.30 -15.77 -28.00
#